data_6aeb07e39327536411c096031fb3dc5d
#
_entry.id   6aeb07e39327536411c096031fb3dc5d
#
_cell.length_a   1.000
_cell.length_b   1.000
_cell.length_c   1.000
_cell.angle_alpha   90.00
_cell.angle_beta   90.00
_cell.angle_gamma   90.00
#
_symmetry.space_group_name_H-M   'P 1'
#
loop_
_entity.id
_entity.type
_entity.pdbx_description
1 polymer ?
#
loop_
_entity_poly.entity_id
_entity_poly.type
_entity_poly.pdbx_seq_one_letter_code
_entity_poly.pdbx_strand_id
1 'polypeptide(L)'
;YYNKKKPIDWRPTYSVNDKIPYGLYVFDKEIGGILKKQKIERISDITPYEFLDSKYDEDTLVETYSVKGTFINISQQNNLDDQSAKEIMYFVSHGNNDFLSMTDFPKTLLDSLKFEYSSNLLKTKDASVWMANKKLSSKIYKSTSEVADYFSKIDTLNTTVLGYEGNPKYKKNINFIKVPYKNGYFFLHANPVAFTNYNLLKKDRYQYTENLLSYIPKGD
;
A
#
# COMPACT_ATOMS: atom_id res chain seq x y z
N TYR A 1 -25.85 35.54 -14.72
CA TYR A 1 -25.68 34.23 -14.02
C TYR A 1 -24.21 33.95 -13.99
N TYR A 2 -23.56 34.20 -12.86
CA TYR A 2 -22.16 33.83 -12.62
C TYR A 2 -22.08 32.31 -12.44
N ASN A 3 -21.43 31.63 -13.38
CA ASN A 3 -21.06 30.23 -13.27
C ASN A 3 -19.96 30.10 -12.19
N LYS A 4 -20.32 30.09 -10.90
CA LYS A 4 -19.36 29.79 -9.83
C LYS A 4 -18.89 28.36 -10.03
N LYS A 5 -17.59 28.18 -10.31
CA LYS A 5 -16.98 26.85 -10.33
C LYS A 5 -17.30 26.16 -9.01
N LYS A 6 -17.81 24.93 -9.06
CA LYS A 6 -18.04 24.13 -7.85
C LYS A 6 -16.73 24.01 -7.09
N PRO A 7 -16.73 24.18 -5.77
CA PRO A 7 -15.53 23.97 -4.98
C PRO A 7 -15.03 22.54 -5.15
N ILE A 8 -13.71 22.36 -5.14
CA ILE A 8 -13.10 21.03 -5.23
C ILE A 8 -13.38 20.29 -3.92
N ASP A 9 -13.85 19.06 -4.04
CA ASP A 9 -14.05 18.17 -2.89
C ASP A 9 -12.72 17.49 -2.53
N TRP A 10 -12.17 17.82 -1.37
CA TRP A 10 -10.90 17.30 -0.86
C TRP A 10 -11.06 16.18 0.18
N ARG A 11 -12.24 15.59 0.30
CA ARG A 11 -12.43 14.48 1.24
C ARG A 11 -11.53 13.30 0.90
N PRO A 12 -10.85 12.69 1.88
CA PRO A 12 -9.96 11.54 1.66
C PRO A 12 -10.76 10.22 1.62
N THR A 13 -11.48 10.00 0.53
CA THR A 13 -12.36 8.83 0.41
C THR A 13 -11.62 7.54 0.11
N TYR A 14 -10.49 7.59 -0.57
CA TYR A 14 -9.74 6.40 -1.06
C TYR A 14 -10.66 5.37 -1.74
N SER A 15 -11.73 5.84 -2.37
CA SER A 15 -12.67 5.02 -3.13
C SER A 15 -12.24 4.92 -4.59
N VAL A 16 -12.29 3.73 -5.16
CA VAL A 16 -11.99 3.47 -6.59
C VAL A 16 -13.03 4.10 -7.53
N ASN A 17 -14.21 4.45 -7.02
CA ASN A 17 -15.25 5.10 -7.79
C ASN A 17 -15.12 6.63 -7.82
N ASP A 18 -14.31 7.21 -6.93
CA ASP A 18 -14.25 8.65 -6.73
C ASP A 18 -13.17 9.31 -7.58
N LYS A 19 -13.61 10.29 -8.39
CA LYS A 19 -12.75 11.13 -9.25
C LYS A 19 -12.21 12.38 -8.55
N ILE A 20 -12.56 12.59 -7.28
CA ILE A 20 -12.04 13.69 -6.47
C ILE A 20 -10.53 13.49 -6.18
N PRO A 21 -9.78 14.52 -5.74
CA PRO A 21 -8.33 14.44 -5.58
C PRO A 21 -7.84 13.24 -4.77
N TYR A 22 -8.49 12.93 -3.65
CA TYR A 22 -8.11 11.80 -2.78
C TYR A 22 -8.95 10.53 -3.00
N GLY A 23 -9.56 10.36 -4.17
CA GLY A 23 -10.08 9.08 -4.64
C GLY A 23 -9.00 8.24 -5.33
N LEU A 24 -9.30 6.98 -5.64
CA LEU A 24 -8.41 6.01 -6.29
C LEU A 24 -8.83 5.67 -7.73
N TYR A 25 -9.70 6.46 -8.35
CA TYR A 25 -10.23 6.18 -9.69
C TYR A 25 -9.13 5.98 -10.73
N VAL A 26 -8.11 6.84 -10.75
CA VAL A 26 -6.99 6.75 -11.70
C VAL A 26 -6.19 5.47 -11.42
N PHE A 27 -5.91 5.17 -10.15
CA PHE A 27 -5.23 3.95 -9.76
C PHE A 27 -5.96 2.70 -10.26
N ASP A 28 -7.28 2.62 -10.04
CA ASP A 28 -8.10 1.49 -10.49
C ASP A 28 -8.06 1.28 -12.01
N LYS A 29 -7.99 2.36 -12.79
CA LYS A 29 -7.91 2.28 -14.25
C LYS A 29 -6.53 1.87 -14.76
N GLU A 30 -5.48 2.30 -14.07
CA GLU A 30 -4.10 2.11 -14.51
C GLU A 30 -3.44 0.85 -13.96
N ILE A 31 -3.95 0.25 -12.88
CA ILE A 31 -3.33 -0.88 -12.20
C ILE A 31 -3.10 -2.08 -13.13
N GLY A 32 -4.01 -2.35 -14.06
CA GLY A 32 -3.87 -3.43 -15.03
C GLY A 32 -2.68 -3.25 -15.97
N GLY A 33 -2.37 -2.00 -16.34
CA GLY A 33 -1.20 -1.65 -17.13
C GLY A 33 0.09 -1.75 -16.31
N ILE A 34 0.06 -1.27 -15.07
CA ILE A 34 1.21 -1.28 -14.14
C ILE A 34 1.62 -2.72 -13.81
N LEU A 35 0.66 -3.58 -13.49
CA LEU A 35 0.89 -4.99 -13.15
C LEU A 35 1.02 -5.91 -14.38
N LYS A 36 1.21 -5.33 -15.58
CA LYS A 36 1.56 -6.04 -16.82
C LYS A 36 0.65 -7.24 -17.13
N LYS A 37 -0.65 -7.02 -17.11
CA LYS A 37 -1.70 -7.99 -17.47
C LYS A 37 -1.92 -9.15 -16.47
N GLN A 38 -1.47 -9.02 -15.23
CA GLN A 38 -1.91 -9.96 -14.20
C GLN A 38 -3.42 -9.88 -14.04
N LYS A 39 -4.06 -11.02 -13.71
CA LYS A 39 -5.50 -11.05 -13.42
C LYS A 39 -5.75 -10.20 -12.17
N ILE A 40 -6.69 -9.26 -12.27
CA ILE A 40 -7.11 -8.41 -11.16
C ILE A 40 -8.55 -8.77 -10.82
N GLU A 41 -8.77 -9.16 -9.59
CA GLU A 41 -10.09 -9.37 -9.00
C GLU A 41 -10.36 -8.26 -8.00
N ARG A 42 -11.52 -7.60 -8.10
CA ARG A 42 -11.90 -6.51 -7.22
C ARG A 42 -12.86 -7.02 -6.17
N ILE A 43 -12.53 -6.78 -4.92
CA ILE A 43 -13.37 -7.15 -3.79
C ILE A 43 -14.25 -5.94 -3.46
N SER A 44 -15.57 -6.09 -3.58
CA SER A 44 -16.57 -5.11 -3.22
C SER A 44 -17.73 -5.83 -2.53
N ASP A 45 -18.42 -5.12 -1.66
CA ASP A 45 -19.64 -5.58 -0.97
C ASP A 45 -19.46 -6.75 0.02
N ILE A 46 -18.26 -7.27 0.17
CA ILE A 46 -17.89 -8.30 1.16
C ILE A 46 -16.56 -7.91 1.83
N THR A 47 -16.31 -8.45 3.00
CA THR A 47 -15.07 -8.24 3.73
C THR A 47 -13.90 -9.03 3.10
N PRO A 48 -12.65 -8.64 3.32
CA PRO A 48 -11.48 -9.44 2.95
C PRO A 48 -11.53 -10.86 3.54
N TYR A 49 -12.03 -11.01 4.77
CA TYR A 49 -12.25 -12.31 5.38
C TYR A 49 -13.20 -13.16 4.54
N GLU A 50 -14.42 -12.68 4.27
CA GLU A 50 -15.42 -13.44 3.51
C GLU A 50 -14.92 -13.84 2.12
N PHE A 51 -14.18 -12.94 1.47
CA PHE A 51 -13.58 -13.23 0.16
C PHE A 51 -12.53 -14.34 0.25
N LEU A 52 -11.54 -14.20 1.13
CA LEU A 52 -10.42 -15.15 1.22
C LEU A 52 -10.86 -16.49 1.76
N ASP A 53 -11.73 -16.51 2.78
CA ASP A 53 -12.32 -17.73 3.34
C ASP A 53 -13.07 -18.53 2.25
N SER A 54 -13.82 -17.86 1.37
CA SER A 54 -14.49 -18.50 0.23
C SER A 54 -13.54 -19.11 -0.80
N LYS A 55 -12.25 -18.77 -0.76
CA LYS A 55 -11.20 -19.31 -1.64
C LYS A 55 -10.33 -20.37 -0.95
N TYR A 56 -10.56 -20.60 0.33
CA TYR A 56 -9.84 -21.64 1.07
C TYR A 56 -10.50 -22.99 0.81
N ASP A 57 -9.70 -24.01 0.53
CA ASP A 57 -10.15 -25.37 0.25
C ASP A 57 -9.68 -26.31 1.38
N GLU A 58 -10.61 -26.68 2.24
CA GLU A 58 -10.37 -27.60 3.36
C GLU A 58 -10.44 -29.07 2.93
N ASP A 59 -11.04 -29.36 1.77
CA ASP A 59 -11.32 -30.76 1.32
C ASP A 59 -10.14 -31.40 0.61
N THR A 60 -9.09 -30.64 0.31
CA THR A 60 -7.89 -31.19 -0.30
C THR A 60 -6.95 -31.75 0.76
N LEU A 61 -6.21 -32.82 0.42
CA LEU A 61 -5.11 -33.36 1.27
C LEU A 61 -4.05 -32.31 1.61
N VAL A 62 -4.07 -31.15 0.96
CA VAL A 62 -3.23 -30.00 1.19
C VAL A 62 -4.15 -28.80 1.38
N GLU A 63 -4.41 -28.44 2.64
CA GLU A 63 -5.13 -27.23 3.00
C GLU A 63 -4.48 -26.02 2.31
N THR A 64 -5.18 -25.34 1.41
CA THR A 64 -4.64 -24.26 0.61
C THR A 64 -5.72 -23.35 0.03
N TYR A 65 -5.31 -22.19 -0.47
CA TYR A 65 -6.20 -21.31 -1.23
C TYR A 65 -6.27 -21.72 -2.70
N SER A 66 -7.47 -21.69 -3.26
CA SER A 66 -7.72 -21.89 -4.71
C SER A 66 -7.20 -20.71 -5.56
N VAL A 67 -6.80 -19.62 -4.94
CA VAL A 67 -6.22 -18.45 -5.58
C VAL A 67 -4.80 -18.20 -5.07
N LYS A 68 -3.93 -17.75 -5.96
CA LYS A 68 -2.57 -17.29 -5.62
C LYS A 68 -2.37 -15.87 -6.10
N GLY A 69 -1.67 -15.06 -5.31
CA GLY A 69 -1.37 -13.69 -5.70
C GLY A 69 -1.07 -12.76 -4.55
N THR A 70 -1.37 -11.49 -4.77
CA THR A 70 -1.16 -10.42 -3.78
C THR A 70 -2.49 -9.74 -3.48
N PHE A 71 -2.90 -9.76 -2.22
CA PHE A 71 -3.99 -8.91 -1.74
C PHE A 71 -3.47 -7.47 -1.66
N ILE A 72 -4.23 -6.50 -2.20
CA ILE A 72 -3.85 -5.08 -2.21
C ILE A 72 -4.93 -4.28 -1.50
N ASN A 73 -4.57 -3.55 -0.44
CA ASN A 73 -5.45 -2.61 0.22
C ASN A 73 -4.77 -1.24 0.37
N ILE A 74 -5.45 -0.22 -0.12
CA ILE A 74 -5.00 1.18 -0.06
C ILE A 74 -6.11 2.00 0.59
N SER A 75 -5.82 2.55 1.75
CA SER A 75 -6.76 3.37 2.53
C SER A 75 -6.02 4.46 3.29
N GLN A 76 -6.72 5.50 3.74
CA GLN A 76 -6.09 6.50 4.59
C GLN A 76 -5.71 5.89 5.93
N GLN A 77 -6.70 5.27 6.59
CA GLN A 77 -6.56 4.64 7.89
C GLN A 77 -6.87 3.15 7.78
N ASN A 78 -6.54 2.40 8.82
CA ASN A 78 -6.91 1.01 8.90
C ASN A 78 -8.43 0.83 8.73
N ASN A 79 -8.81 0.08 7.72
CA ASN A 79 -10.19 -0.30 7.41
C ASN A 79 -10.40 -1.82 7.48
N LEU A 80 -9.43 -2.55 8.01
CA LEU A 80 -9.51 -3.98 8.21
C LEU A 80 -9.97 -4.27 9.64
N ASP A 81 -11.00 -5.08 9.79
CA ASP A 81 -11.35 -5.68 11.07
C ASP A 81 -10.33 -6.77 11.46
N ASP A 82 -10.36 -7.20 12.71
CA ASP A 82 -9.40 -8.16 13.25
C ASP A 82 -9.51 -9.54 12.57
N GLN A 83 -10.69 -9.94 12.15
CA GLN A 83 -10.91 -11.19 11.43
C GLN A 83 -10.31 -11.15 10.03
N SER A 84 -10.54 -10.07 9.29
CA SER A 84 -9.91 -9.85 7.98
C SER A 84 -8.39 -9.76 8.08
N ALA A 85 -7.85 -9.10 9.10
CA ALA A 85 -6.41 -9.02 9.31
C ALA A 85 -5.79 -10.42 9.57
N LYS A 86 -6.43 -11.25 10.38
CA LYS A 86 -6.01 -12.63 10.64
C LYS A 86 -6.07 -13.49 9.39
N GLU A 87 -7.14 -13.36 8.61
CA GLU A 87 -7.32 -14.12 7.37
C GLU A 87 -6.28 -13.74 6.31
N ILE A 88 -5.98 -12.46 6.17
CA ILE A 88 -4.87 -11.99 5.30
C ILE A 88 -3.53 -12.59 5.75
N MET A 89 -3.27 -12.64 7.06
CA MET A 89 -2.06 -13.29 7.57
C MET A 89 -2.04 -14.79 7.24
N TYR A 90 -3.18 -15.46 7.35
CA TYR A 90 -3.29 -16.87 6.98
C TYR A 90 -3.05 -17.07 5.48
N PHE A 91 -3.65 -16.25 4.63
CA PHE A 91 -3.43 -16.21 3.19
C PHE A 91 -1.94 -16.03 2.84
N VAL A 92 -1.27 -15.08 3.46
CA VAL A 92 0.18 -14.87 3.26
C VAL A 92 1.00 -16.07 3.74
N SER A 93 0.61 -16.71 4.84
CA SER A 93 1.31 -17.89 5.36
C SER A 93 1.30 -19.07 4.39
N HIS A 94 0.37 -19.11 3.43
CA HIS A 94 0.24 -20.11 2.38
C HIS A 94 0.96 -19.76 1.06
N GLY A 95 1.95 -18.86 1.13
CA GLY A 95 2.79 -18.53 -0.02
C GLY A 95 2.25 -17.40 -0.90
N ASN A 96 1.24 -16.68 -0.41
CA ASN A 96 0.71 -15.49 -1.05
C ASN A 96 1.37 -14.21 -0.49
N ASN A 97 0.96 -13.06 -1.00
CA ASN A 97 1.51 -11.80 -0.54
C ASN A 97 0.40 -10.81 -0.18
N ASP A 98 0.78 -9.80 0.57
CA ASP A 98 -0.07 -8.69 0.92
C ASP A 98 0.64 -7.36 0.68
N PHE A 99 -0.05 -6.38 0.11
CA PHE A 99 0.42 -5.02 -0.08
C PHE A 99 -0.57 -4.06 0.59
N LEU A 100 -0.17 -3.53 1.73
CA LEU A 100 -0.95 -2.52 2.47
C LEU A 100 -0.31 -1.15 2.33
N SER A 101 -1.12 -0.16 1.98
CA SER A 101 -0.72 1.25 2.02
C SER A 101 -1.73 2.05 2.84
N MET A 102 -1.34 2.41 4.07
CA MET A 102 -2.18 3.12 5.03
C MET A 102 -1.33 3.87 6.07
N THR A 103 -1.92 4.80 6.80
CA THR A 103 -1.20 5.60 7.80
C THR A 103 -1.18 4.95 9.19
N ASP A 104 -2.10 4.04 9.45
CA ASP A 104 -2.14 3.19 10.65
C ASP A 104 -2.47 1.75 10.25
N PHE A 105 -1.91 0.80 10.96
CA PHE A 105 -1.99 -0.63 10.61
C PHE A 105 -2.75 -1.42 11.67
N PRO A 106 -3.40 -2.55 11.30
CA PRO A 106 -4.07 -3.42 12.27
C PRO A 106 -3.10 -3.87 13.38
N LYS A 107 -3.58 -3.83 14.62
CA LYS A 107 -2.77 -4.25 15.78
C LYS A 107 -2.24 -5.68 15.64
N THR A 108 -3.05 -6.57 15.09
CA THR A 108 -2.67 -7.96 14.81
C THR A 108 -1.41 -8.05 13.94
N LEU A 109 -1.25 -7.16 12.93
CA LEU A 109 -0.05 -7.11 12.10
C LEU A 109 1.14 -6.53 12.86
N LEU A 110 0.95 -5.45 13.63
CA LEU A 110 2.02 -4.85 14.43
C LEU A 110 2.66 -5.89 15.35
N ASP A 111 1.83 -6.61 16.09
CA ASP A 111 2.27 -7.60 17.10
C ASP A 111 2.98 -8.79 16.43
N SER A 112 2.45 -9.26 15.31
CA SER A 112 2.97 -10.45 14.64
C SER A 112 4.21 -10.19 13.80
N LEU A 113 4.29 -9.03 13.13
CA LEU A 113 5.40 -8.65 12.26
C LEU A 113 6.46 -7.80 12.97
N LYS A 114 6.21 -7.45 14.24
CA LYS A 114 7.15 -6.75 15.14
C LYS A 114 7.63 -5.42 14.60
N PHE A 115 6.70 -4.57 14.19
CA PHE A 115 6.99 -3.20 13.79
C PHE A 115 6.14 -2.19 14.58
N GLU A 116 6.63 -0.96 14.65
CA GLU A 116 5.91 0.18 15.18
C GLU A 116 5.94 1.31 14.14
N TYR A 117 4.92 2.14 14.11
CA TYR A 117 4.85 3.31 13.23
C TYR A 117 4.65 4.59 14.04
N SER A 118 4.97 5.71 13.44
CA SER A 118 4.84 7.04 14.03
C SER A 118 4.63 8.08 12.94
N SER A 119 4.19 9.26 13.33
CA SER A 119 3.91 10.37 12.42
C SER A 119 4.71 11.61 12.80
N ASN A 120 5.21 12.33 11.82
CA ASN A 120 5.85 13.62 11.99
C ASN A 120 5.26 14.64 11.03
N LEU A 121 5.01 15.86 11.52
CA LEU A 121 4.73 16.99 10.63
C LEU A 121 5.98 17.31 9.80
N LEU A 122 5.80 17.32 8.48
CA LEU A 122 6.82 17.74 7.55
C LEU A 122 6.68 19.24 7.27
N LYS A 123 7.79 19.97 7.32
CA LYS A 123 7.80 21.29 6.71
C LYS A 123 7.67 21.09 5.20
N THR A 124 6.55 21.46 4.64
CA THR A 124 6.05 21.13 3.29
C THR A 124 7.03 21.35 2.13
N LYS A 125 8.06 22.20 2.29
CA LYS A 125 9.03 22.47 1.22
C LYS A 125 10.07 21.37 1.00
N ASP A 126 10.26 20.46 1.96
CA ASP A 126 11.37 19.51 2.00
C ASP A 126 10.91 18.05 1.99
N ALA A 127 9.60 17.78 1.93
CA ALA A 127 9.09 16.43 1.93
C ALA A 127 9.31 15.75 0.58
N SER A 128 10.04 14.66 0.62
CA SER A 128 10.34 13.84 -0.56
C SER A 128 10.19 12.36 -0.25
N VAL A 129 9.93 11.56 -1.28
CA VAL A 129 9.88 10.10 -1.20
C VAL A 129 10.85 9.51 -2.22
N TRP A 130 11.49 8.39 -1.89
CA TRP A 130 12.43 7.71 -2.79
C TRP A 130 12.58 6.23 -2.46
N MET A 131 13.03 5.46 -3.43
CA MET A 131 13.29 4.04 -3.27
C MET A 131 14.64 3.81 -2.60
N ALA A 132 14.73 2.79 -1.74
CA ALA A 132 16.00 2.37 -1.15
C ALA A 132 16.94 1.76 -2.21
N ASN A 133 16.38 0.99 -3.14
CA ASN A 133 17.13 0.38 -4.25
C ASN A 133 17.37 1.38 -5.37
N LYS A 134 18.56 1.94 -5.40
CA LYS A 134 18.98 2.90 -6.44
C LYS A 134 19.07 2.32 -7.84
N LYS A 135 19.19 0.98 -7.99
CA LYS A 135 19.16 0.32 -9.30
C LYS A 135 17.75 0.31 -9.89
N LEU A 136 16.71 0.26 -9.03
CA LEU A 136 15.33 0.40 -9.45
C LEU A 136 15.01 1.85 -9.81
N SER A 137 15.36 2.79 -8.93
CA SER A 137 15.19 4.23 -9.15
C SER A 137 16.11 5.03 -8.24
N SER A 138 16.93 5.90 -8.86
CA SER A 138 17.72 6.90 -8.14
C SER A 138 16.98 8.23 -7.96
N LYS A 139 15.76 8.35 -8.49
CA LYS A 139 14.97 9.58 -8.48
C LYS A 139 14.38 9.86 -7.10
N ILE A 140 14.36 11.13 -6.75
CA ILE A 140 13.70 11.66 -5.55
C ILE A 140 12.46 12.41 -6.03
N TYR A 141 11.31 12.01 -5.48
CA TYR A 141 10.01 12.57 -5.84
C TYR A 141 9.53 13.51 -4.72
N LYS A 142 8.88 14.61 -5.08
CA LYS A 142 8.24 15.47 -4.07
C LYS A 142 7.02 14.75 -3.47
N SER A 143 6.98 14.66 -2.14
CA SER A 143 5.78 14.21 -1.44
C SER A 143 4.69 15.29 -1.52
N THR A 144 3.42 14.84 -1.54
CA THR A 144 2.26 15.72 -1.40
C THR A 144 1.70 15.71 0.01
N SER A 145 2.19 14.82 0.86
CA SER A 145 1.77 14.74 2.25
C SER A 145 2.47 15.81 3.10
N GLU A 146 1.70 16.46 3.96
CA GLU A 146 2.23 17.36 5.00
C GLU A 146 2.61 16.61 6.26
N VAL A 147 2.24 15.33 6.34
CA VAL A 147 2.58 14.41 7.42
C VAL A 147 3.38 13.27 6.82
N ALA A 148 4.51 12.94 7.41
CA ALA A 148 5.22 11.70 7.14
C ALA A 148 4.79 10.66 8.16
N ASP A 149 4.12 9.65 7.70
CA ASP A 149 3.88 8.43 8.46
C ASP A 149 5.01 7.44 8.12
N TYR A 150 5.61 6.85 9.14
CA TYR A 150 6.82 6.04 8.96
C TYR A 150 6.93 4.92 9.99
N PHE A 151 7.70 3.90 9.66
CA PHE A 151 8.03 2.82 10.57
C PHE A 151 9.13 3.29 11.53
N SER A 152 8.75 3.53 12.78
CA SER A 152 9.67 4.00 13.84
C SER A 152 10.53 2.88 14.40
N LYS A 153 10.05 1.63 14.32
CA LYS A 153 10.77 0.43 14.72
C LYS A 153 10.43 -0.73 13.79
N ILE A 154 11.43 -1.51 13.43
CA ILE A 154 11.28 -2.72 12.59
C ILE A 154 12.19 -3.81 13.13
N ASP A 155 11.87 -5.07 12.85
CA ASP A 155 12.79 -6.19 13.02
C ASP A 155 13.87 -6.14 11.93
N THR A 156 15.02 -5.57 12.25
CA THR A 156 16.11 -5.32 11.29
C THR A 156 16.76 -6.59 10.75
N LEU A 157 16.56 -7.74 11.41
CA LEU A 157 17.12 -9.03 10.96
C LEU A 157 16.30 -9.62 9.82
N ASN A 158 14.98 -9.43 9.84
CA ASN A 158 14.07 -10.04 8.88
C ASN A 158 13.42 -9.05 7.90
N THR A 159 13.39 -7.77 8.25
CA THR A 159 12.72 -6.75 7.43
C THR A 159 13.68 -6.12 6.42
N THR A 160 13.24 -6.02 5.18
CA THR A 160 13.96 -5.28 4.13
C THR A 160 13.33 -3.89 3.96
N VAL A 161 14.14 -2.83 4.08
CA VAL A 161 13.71 -1.46 3.80
C VAL A 161 13.68 -1.25 2.29
N LEU A 162 12.53 -0.84 1.77
CA LEU A 162 12.30 -0.62 0.34
C LEU A 162 12.18 0.84 -0.05
N GLY A 163 11.82 1.73 0.87
CA GLY A 163 11.63 3.15 0.58
C GLY A 163 11.72 4.04 1.81
N TYR A 164 11.88 5.31 1.53
CA TYR A 164 12.04 6.37 2.53
C TYR A 164 11.18 7.58 2.21
N GLU A 165 10.84 8.34 3.25
CA GLU A 165 10.22 9.66 3.18
C GLU A 165 10.96 10.65 4.07
N GLY A 166 10.92 11.92 3.71
CA GLY A 166 11.53 13.01 4.47
C GLY A 166 12.46 13.88 3.64
N ASN A 167 13.50 14.43 4.27
CA ASN A 167 14.53 15.18 3.58
C ASN A 167 15.77 14.28 3.35
N PRO A 168 16.16 14.01 2.09
CA PRO A 168 17.26 13.10 1.79
C PRO A 168 18.60 13.49 2.42
N LYS A 169 18.79 14.79 2.75
CA LYS A 169 20.03 15.30 3.33
C LYS A 169 20.07 15.22 4.87
N TYR A 170 18.90 15.35 5.52
CA TYR A 170 18.85 15.55 6.96
C TYR A 170 18.10 14.45 7.72
N LYS A 171 17.01 13.95 7.18
CA LYS A 171 16.15 12.99 7.89
C LYS A 171 15.51 12.00 6.92
N LYS A 172 15.83 10.73 7.13
CA LYS A 172 15.25 9.60 6.40
C LYS A 172 14.31 8.85 7.32
N ASN A 173 13.03 8.86 7.03
CA ASN A 173 12.04 8.03 7.69
C ASN A 173 11.74 6.83 6.81
N ILE A 174 11.70 5.63 7.36
CA ILE A 174 11.35 4.42 6.61
C ILE A 174 9.85 4.44 6.34
N ASN A 175 9.43 4.49 5.08
CA ASN A 175 8.02 4.51 4.71
C ASN A 175 7.55 3.29 3.93
N PHE A 176 8.46 2.43 3.48
CA PHE A 176 8.12 1.22 2.75
C PHE A 176 9.04 0.07 3.14
N ILE A 177 8.44 -1.05 3.55
CA ILE A 177 9.17 -2.24 4.01
C ILE A 177 8.60 -3.51 3.42
N LYS A 178 9.44 -4.55 3.33
CA LYS A 178 9.08 -5.93 3.03
C LYS A 178 9.38 -6.79 4.25
N VAL A 179 8.38 -7.50 4.73
CA VAL A 179 8.49 -8.38 5.89
C VAL A 179 8.14 -9.81 5.47
N PRO A 180 9.03 -10.79 5.61
CA PRO A 180 8.69 -12.18 5.39
C PRO A 180 7.75 -12.69 6.49
N TYR A 181 6.77 -13.46 6.10
CA TYR A 181 5.87 -14.13 7.03
C TYR A 181 5.58 -15.54 6.57
N LYS A 182 6.15 -16.52 7.25
CA LYS A 182 6.10 -17.93 6.85
C LYS A 182 6.50 -18.11 5.37
N ASN A 183 5.57 -18.50 4.50
CA ASN A 183 5.87 -18.79 3.09
C ASN A 183 5.65 -17.61 2.14
N GLY A 184 5.21 -16.45 2.64
CA GLY A 184 4.90 -15.26 1.83
C GLY A 184 5.51 -13.98 2.39
N TYR A 185 5.02 -12.84 1.89
CA TYR A 185 5.56 -11.54 2.23
C TYR A 185 4.47 -10.50 2.43
N PHE A 186 4.69 -9.62 3.40
CA PHE A 186 3.99 -8.36 3.55
C PHE A 186 4.82 -7.22 2.94
N PHE A 187 4.19 -6.40 2.13
CA PHE A 187 4.70 -5.14 1.63
C PHE A 187 3.90 -4.01 2.31
N LEU A 188 4.51 -3.33 3.27
CA LEU A 188 3.84 -2.31 4.07
C LEU A 188 4.36 -0.92 3.71
N HIS A 189 3.46 -0.04 3.30
CA HIS A 189 3.76 1.31 2.85
C HIS A 189 2.94 2.34 3.64
N ALA A 190 3.60 3.34 4.21
CA ALA A 190 3.00 4.28 5.15
C ALA A 190 2.57 5.62 4.51
N ASN A 191 2.53 5.72 3.17
CA ASN A 191 2.13 6.94 2.48
C ASN A 191 1.08 6.66 1.38
N PRO A 192 -0.18 6.37 1.74
CA PRO A 192 -1.22 6.00 0.78
C PRO A 192 -1.58 7.12 -0.21
N VAL A 193 -1.24 8.37 0.08
CA VAL A 193 -1.41 9.50 -0.84
C VAL A 193 -0.75 9.25 -2.19
N ALA A 194 0.31 8.44 -2.24
CA ALA A 194 0.99 8.05 -3.47
C ALA A 194 0.05 7.46 -4.54
N PHE A 195 -1.04 6.83 -4.13
CA PHE A 195 -1.99 6.15 -5.02
C PHE A 195 -3.20 7.00 -5.42
N THR A 196 -3.37 8.18 -4.84
CA THR A 196 -4.53 9.04 -5.07
C THR A 196 -4.51 9.69 -6.47
N ASN A 197 -5.70 10.05 -6.98
CA ASN A 197 -5.83 10.78 -8.24
C ASN A 197 -4.96 12.05 -8.26
N TYR A 198 -4.91 12.77 -7.14
CA TYR A 198 -4.10 13.99 -7.00
C TYR A 198 -2.61 13.74 -7.22
N ASN A 199 -2.10 12.62 -6.74
CA ASN A 199 -0.70 12.25 -6.89
C ASN A 199 -0.41 11.67 -8.28
N LEU A 200 -1.23 10.75 -8.76
CA LEU A 200 -1.03 10.03 -10.02
C LEU A 200 -1.13 10.92 -11.26
N LEU A 201 -1.98 11.93 -11.24
CA LEU A 201 -2.10 12.90 -12.34
C LEU A 201 -0.93 13.88 -12.45
N LYS A 202 0.03 13.83 -11.52
CA LYS A 202 1.25 14.64 -11.58
C LYS A 202 2.38 13.83 -12.20
N LYS A 203 2.83 14.26 -13.38
CA LYS A 203 3.77 13.57 -14.27
C LYS A 203 4.97 12.89 -13.58
N ASP A 204 5.56 13.53 -12.58
CA ASP A 204 6.75 12.99 -11.92
C ASP A 204 6.46 11.97 -10.81
N ARG A 205 5.21 11.89 -10.34
CA ARG A 205 4.85 11.09 -9.15
C ARG A 205 4.28 9.74 -9.51
N TYR A 206 3.68 9.60 -10.68
CA TYR A 206 3.20 8.33 -11.21
C TYR A 206 4.32 7.24 -11.17
N GLN A 207 5.54 7.61 -11.56
CA GLN A 207 6.69 6.69 -11.53
C GLN A 207 7.04 6.15 -10.15
N TYR A 208 6.81 6.95 -9.08
CA TYR A 208 6.99 6.45 -7.72
C TYR A 208 6.03 5.31 -7.42
N THR A 209 4.77 5.46 -7.77
CA THR A 209 3.74 4.43 -7.60
C THR A 209 4.05 3.17 -8.41
N GLU A 210 4.52 3.32 -9.66
CA GLU A 210 5.00 2.17 -10.45
C GLU A 210 6.15 1.44 -9.74
N ASN A 211 7.10 2.17 -9.18
CA ASN A 211 8.22 1.58 -8.44
C ASN A 211 7.76 0.84 -7.19
N LEU A 212 6.78 1.37 -6.44
CA LEU A 212 6.19 0.68 -5.28
C LEU A 212 5.59 -0.66 -5.69
N LEU A 213 4.77 -0.66 -6.74
CA LEU A 213 4.07 -1.86 -7.23
C LEU A 213 4.99 -2.86 -7.94
N SER A 214 6.18 -2.42 -8.38
CA SER A 214 7.17 -3.31 -9.03
C SER A 214 7.71 -4.39 -8.09
N TYR A 215 7.54 -4.24 -6.78
CA TYR A 215 7.90 -5.26 -5.79
C TYR A 215 6.85 -6.38 -5.66
N ILE A 216 5.64 -6.17 -6.16
CA ILE A 216 4.62 -7.21 -6.20
C ILE A 216 5.12 -8.32 -7.12
N PRO A 217 5.21 -9.58 -6.64
CA PRO A 217 5.63 -10.69 -7.47
C PRO A 217 4.74 -10.83 -8.69
N LYS A 218 5.35 -11.11 -9.83
CA LYS A 218 4.60 -11.46 -11.03
C LYS A 218 3.97 -12.82 -10.78
N GLY A 219 2.66 -12.94 -10.96
CA GLY A 219 2.00 -14.23 -11.01
C GLY A 219 2.56 -15.05 -12.18
N ASP A 220 2.66 -16.35 -11.96
CA ASP A 220 2.99 -17.31 -13.01
C ASP A 220 1.85 -17.40 -14.03
#